data_4663f493a5350c6fbcb59a280dc105a0
#
_entry.id   4663f493a5350c6fbcb59a280dc105a0
#
_cell.length_a   1.000
_cell.length_b   1.000
_cell.length_c   1.000
_cell.angle_alpha   90.00
_cell.angle_beta   90.00
_cell.angle_gamma   90.00
#
_symmetry.space_group_name_H-M   'P 1'
#
loop_
_entity.id
_entity.type
_entity.pdbx_description
1 polymer ?
#
loop_
_entity_poly.entity_id
_entity_poly.type
_entity_poly.pdbx_seq_one_letter_code
_entity_poly.pdbx_strand_id
1 'polypeptide(L)'
;MSLLKELSNPEIWEQFYAYKTSLACPKDVKRQLRGFLDERGYLSVCDEIQAVVKAPLENHFPLPRRSVISKQSSQKKRIVYTYPQAENTVLKLLTYLMLRKYDSLFSDGLYSFRPNRSANGAVRDLMKIQNLHLKYSYKVDVSNYFNSIPVERLLPKLEEVLREDPELFTFLKSLLTEPCVALRESNWAKAPDSSSEDANVKEQAKTITEDKGIMAGTPLASFYANLYLRDMDQWFYDHEIPYARYSDDIIVFGDTEEEVRKYGEKIRTLLLEHGLSVNPKKEELRRPEEGFVFLGFYLNHDVIDVAPASIMKMKKKMRRKARSLMRWKDQNNLPGEKAAKAFIRVFNRKLLESSMDSDLTWSYWYFSTINTTDSLRVIDHYCQECIRYLLTGTHTKARFNAKYEDFKGLGYQSLVHAYYSFTDTSK
;
A
#
# COMPACT_ATOMS: atom_id res chain seq x y z
N MET A 1 -10.57 -3.39 -29.72
CA MET A 1 -9.69 -2.19 -29.83
C MET A 1 -8.62 -2.32 -28.75
N SER A 2 -7.35 -2.14 -29.09
CA SER A 2 -6.25 -2.28 -28.11
C SER A 2 -6.32 -1.19 -27.05
N LEU A 3 -6.09 -1.56 -25.76
CA LEU A 3 -5.98 -0.58 -24.66
C LEU A 3 -4.82 0.40 -24.86
N LEU A 4 -3.80 0.05 -25.65
CA LEU A 4 -2.71 0.96 -25.94
C LEU A 4 -3.16 2.20 -26.72
N LYS A 5 -4.20 2.08 -27.55
CA LYS A 5 -4.78 3.21 -28.29
C LYS A 5 -5.50 4.20 -27.39
N GLU A 6 -6.07 3.73 -26.28
CA GLU A 6 -6.74 4.57 -25.28
C GLU A 6 -5.74 5.49 -24.54
N LEU A 7 -4.43 5.14 -24.52
CA LEU A 7 -3.40 5.94 -23.86
C LEU A 7 -3.14 7.28 -24.55
N SER A 8 -3.50 7.42 -25.82
CA SER A 8 -3.41 8.69 -26.57
C SER A 8 -4.71 9.51 -26.55
N ASN A 9 -5.80 8.99 -25.95
CA ASN A 9 -7.10 9.65 -25.90
C ASN A 9 -7.16 10.69 -24.74
N PRO A 10 -7.30 12.00 -25.03
CA PRO A 10 -7.35 13.04 -23.99
C PRO A 10 -8.53 12.85 -22.99
N GLU A 11 -9.69 12.35 -23.45
CA GLU A 11 -10.87 12.15 -22.61
C GLU A 11 -10.62 11.09 -21.54
N ILE A 12 -9.90 10.02 -21.89
CA ILE A 12 -9.51 8.98 -20.94
C ILE A 12 -8.56 9.53 -19.87
N TRP A 13 -7.66 10.44 -20.25
CA TRP A 13 -6.77 11.12 -19.31
C TRP A 13 -7.54 12.02 -18.35
N GLU A 14 -8.55 12.77 -18.82
CA GLU A 14 -9.39 13.58 -17.93
C GLU A 14 -10.20 12.70 -16.96
N GLN A 15 -10.75 11.57 -17.41
CA GLN A 15 -11.41 10.60 -16.52
C GLN A 15 -10.44 10.03 -15.47
N PHE A 16 -9.22 9.71 -15.87
CA PHE A 16 -8.19 9.24 -14.96
C PHE A 16 -7.76 10.32 -13.96
N TYR A 17 -7.62 11.56 -14.41
CA TYR A 17 -7.34 12.69 -13.53
C TYR A 17 -8.45 12.89 -12.50
N ALA A 18 -9.70 12.90 -12.93
CA ALA A 18 -10.86 13.01 -12.04
C ALA A 18 -10.87 11.88 -11.00
N TYR A 19 -10.65 10.64 -11.45
CA TYR A 19 -10.52 9.49 -10.55
C TYR A 19 -9.39 9.67 -9.53
N LYS A 20 -8.19 10.05 -9.98
CA LYS A 20 -7.03 10.22 -9.09
C LYS A 20 -7.22 11.34 -8.09
N THR A 21 -7.91 12.41 -8.47
CA THR A 21 -8.13 13.57 -7.62
C THR A 21 -9.34 13.41 -6.68
N SER A 22 -10.24 12.47 -6.94
CA SER A 22 -11.30 12.07 -6.01
C SER A 22 -10.77 11.23 -4.84
N LEU A 23 -9.59 10.64 -4.97
CA LEU A 23 -8.90 9.95 -3.89
C LEU A 23 -8.08 10.94 -3.05
N ALA A 24 -7.67 10.53 -1.85
CA ALA A 24 -6.70 11.28 -1.08
C ALA A 24 -5.38 11.41 -1.87
N CYS A 25 -5.12 12.60 -2.38
CA CYS A 25 -4.02 12.87 -3.29
C CYS A 25 -3.34 14.20 -2.93
N PRO A 26 -2.01 14.22 -2.67
CA PRO A 26 -1.27 15.42 -2.34
C PRO A 26 -1.36 16.49 -3.45
N LYS A 27 -1.43 17.77 -3.05
CA LYS A 27 -1.53 18.92 -3.98
C LYS A 27 -0.42 18.91 -5.05
N ASP A 28 0.80 18.55 -4.64
CA ASP A 28 1.93 18.50 -5.57
C ASP A 28 1.75 17.43 -6.64
N VAL A 29 1.19 16.27 -6.26
CA VAL A 29 0.89 15.18 -7.20
C VAL A 29 -0.23 15.58 -8.17
N LYS A 30 -1.28 16.26 -7.68
CA LYS A 30 -2.35 16.80 -8.53
C LYS A 30 -1.79 17.79 -9.55
N ARG A 31 -0.96 18.74 -9.09
CA ARG A 31 -0.34 19.75 -9.97
C ARG A 31 0.58 19.11 -11.01
N GLN A 32 1.42 18.15 -10.61
CA GLN A 32 2.31 17.43 -11.53
C GLN A 32 1.52 16.65 -12.59
N LEU A 33 0.45 15.95 -12.16
CA LEU A 33 -0.40 15.22 -13.11
C LEU A 33 -1.12 16.18 -14.07
N ARG A 34 -1.64 17.32 -13.57
CA ARG A 34 -2.28 18.32 -14.43
C ARG A 34 -1.31 18.90 -15.46
N GLY A 35 -0.11 19.33 -15.04
CA GLY A 35 0.92 19.81 -15.95
C GLY A 35 1.28 18.78 -17.03
N PHE A 36 1.44 17.51 -16.65
CA PHE A 36 1.71 16.43 -17.59
C PHE A 36 0.60 16.26 -18.66
N LEU A 37 -0.66 16.43 -18.28
CA LEU A 37 -1.79 16.39 -19.19
C LEU A 37 -1.82 17.61 -20.11
N ASP A 38 -1.67 18.81 -19.56
CA ASP A 38 -1.71 20.07 -20.31
C ASP A 38 -0.62 20.14 -21.37
N GLU A 39 0.57 19.62 -21.05
CA GLU A 39 1.71 19.51 -21.96
C GLU A 39 1.61 18.32 -22.93
N ARG A 40 0.58 17.48 -22.79
CA ARG A 40 0.40 16.22 -23.53
C ARG A 40 1.64 15.31 -23.47
N GLY A 41 2.36 15.32 -22.36
CA GLY A 41 3.59 14.54 -22.16
C GLY A 41 3.41 13.02 -22.32
N TYR A 42 2.17 12.52 -22.28
CA TYR A 42 1.84 11.14 -22.53
C TYR A 42 2.04 10.69 -23.98
N LEU A 43 1.99 11.61 -24.99
CA LEU A 43 2.09 11.25 -26.40
C LEU A 43 3.48 10.69 -26.72
N SER A 44 4.54 11.31 -26.21
CA SER A 44 5.91 10.80 -26.41
C SER A 44 6.09 9.39 -25.87
N VAL A 45 5.49 9.08 -24.71
CA VAL A 45 5.52 7.73 -24.13
C VAL A 45 4.68 6.75 -24.96
N CYS A 46 3.55 7.19 -25.54
CA CYS A 46 2.77 6.38 -26.47
C CYS A 46 3.58 6.02 -27.73
N ASP A 47 4.39 6.94 -28.26
CA ASP A 47 5.27 6.67 -29.39
C ASP A 47 6.34 5.64 -29.04
N GLU A 48 6.94 5.73 -27.85
CA GLU A 48 7.87 4.72 -27.33
C GLU A 48 7.21 3.33 -27.22
N ILE A 49 6.00 3.26 -26.67
CA ILE A 49 5.23 2.01 -26.60
C ILE A 49 4.98 1.43 -27.99
N GLN A 50 4.57 2.27 -28.94
CA GLN A 50 4.32 1.83 -30.32
C GLN A 50 5.60 1.36 -31.03
N ALA A 51 6.75 1.98 -30.77
CA ALA A 51 8.04 1.53 -31.28
C ALA A 51 8.38 0.12 -30.75
N VAL A 52 8.19 -0.13 -29.46
CA VAL A 52 8.40 -1.45 -28.84
C VAL A 52 7.45 -2.50 -29.44
N VAL A 53 6.17 -2.18 -29.62
CA VAL A 53 5.18 -3.10 -30.20
C VAL A 53 5.54 -3.47 -31.64
N LYS A 54 5.99 -2.51 -32.46
CA LYS A 54 6.35 -2.73 -33.86
C LYS A 54 7.63 -3.56 -34.04
N ALA A 55 8.62 -3.35 -33.20
CA ALA A 55 9.92 -4.01 -33.30
C ALA A 55 10.49 -4.30 -31.88
N PRO A 56 9.93 -5.30 -31.17
CA PRO A 56 10.25 -5.54 -29.76
C PRO A 56 11.67 -6.07 -29.48
N LEU A 57 12.39 -6.50 -30.53
CA LEU A 57 13.80 -6.92 -30.43
C LEU A 57 14.77 -5.75 -30.66
N GLU A 58 14.29 -4.66 -31.28
CA GLU A 58 15.11 -3.51 -31.65
C GLU A 58 14.88 -2.31 -30.72
N ASN A 59 13.67 -2.19 -30.20
CA ASN A 59 13.26 -1.09 -29.35
C ASN A 59 12.99 -1.55 -27.91
N HIS A 60 13.50 -0.80 -26.96
CA HIS A 60 13.34 -1.07 -25.53
C HIS A 60 12.61 0.10 -24.86
N PHE A 61 11.66 -0.25 -23.99
CA PHE A 61 11.05 0.72 -23.11
C PHE A 61 12.07 1.18 -22.04
N PRO A 62 12.02 2.41 -21.54
CA PRO A 62 12.95 2.88 -20.51
C PRO A 62 13.04 1.94 -19.31
N LEU A 63 14.27 1.68 -18.84
CA LEU A 63 14.51 0.71 -17.78
C LEU A 63 13.96 1.18 -16.42
N PRO A 64 13.37 0.29 -15.62
CA PRO A 64 12.97 0.62 -14.26
C PRO A 64 14.20 0.77 -13.36
N ARG A 65 14.16 1.76 -12.46
CA ARG A 65 15.19 2.02 -11.45
C ARG A 65 14.98 1.13 -10.24
N ARG A 66 16.02 0.38 -9.88
CA ARG A 66 16.07 -0.45 -8.68
C ARG A 66 16.37 0.39 -7.44
N SER A 67 15.59 0.23 -6.40
CA SER A 67 15.79 0.89 -5.11
C SER A 67 15.64 -0.11 -3.96
N VAL A 68 16.46 0.07 -2.91
CA VAL A 68 16.37 -0.75 -1.70
C VAL A 68 15.78 0.11 -0.59
N ILE A 69 14.60 -0.25 -0.11
CA ILE A 69 13.92 0.46 0.97
C ILE A 69 13.97 -0.36 2.27
N SER A 70 14.24 0.31 3.39
CA SER A 70 14.22 -0.32 4.72
C SER A 70 12.79 -0.36 5.25
N LYS A 71 12.30 -1.52 5.69
CA LYS A 71 11.06 -1.60 6.46
C LYS A 71 11.26 -0.88 7.80
N GLN A 72 10.46 0.17 8.08
CA GLN A 72 10.58 1.02 9.28
C GLN A 72 10.53 0.25 10.63
N SER A 73 10.13 -1.00 10.65
CA SER A 73 9.96 -1.82 11.87
C SER A 73 10.88 -3.04 11.94
N SER A 74 11.68 -3.30 10.93
CA SER A 74 12.59 -4.47 10.89
C SER A 74 13.86 -4.13 10.12
N GLN A 75 14.96 -4.85 10.39
CA GLN A 75 16.21 -4.76 9.61
C GLN A 75 16.05 -5.29 8.16
N LYS A 76 14.87 -5.79 7.79
CA LYS A 76 14.61 -6.33 6.46
C LYS A 76 14.57 -5.22 5.41
N LYS A 77 15.34 -5.37 4.38
CA LYS A 77 15.34 -4.55 3.18
C LYS A 77 14.32 -5.11 2.17
N ARG A 78 13.66 -4.23 1.41
CA ARG A 78 12.78 -4.60 0.30
C ARG A 78 13.30 -3.96 -0.97
N ILE A 79 13.42 -4.74 -2.04
CA ILE A 79 13.73 -4.24 -3.37
C ILE A 79 12.43 -3.76 -4.00
N VAL A 80 12.44 -2.57 -4.59
CA VAL A 80 11.33 -1.99 -5.34
C VAL A 80 11.85 -1.35 -6.62
N TYR A 81 10.99 -1.32 -7.62
CA TYR A 81 11.30 -0.81 -8.96
C TYR A 81 10.38 0.36 -9.29
N THR A 82 10.90 1.36 -9.98
CA THR A 82 10.12 2.52 -10.42
C THR A 82 10.58 2.94 -11.80
N TYR A 83 9.65 3.07 -12.73
CA TYR A 83 9.93 3.69 -14.04
C TYR A 83 10.19 5.19 -13.88
N PRO A 84 10.85 5.85 -14.85
CA PRO A 84 10.90 7.30 -14.91
C PRO A 84 9.49 7.89 -14.84
N GLN A 85 9.37 9.19 -14.54
CA GLN A 85 8.09 9.77 -14.09
C GLN A 85 7.01 9.76 -15.18
N ALA A 86 7.34 10.05 -16.42
CA ALA A 86 6.40 10.08 -17.53
C ALA A 86 5.84 8.69 -17.80
N GLU A 87 6.71 7.72 -18.01
CA GLU A 87 6.39 6.31 -18.27
C GLU A 87 5.60 5.73 -17.11
N ASN A 88 6.03 5.98 -15.87
CA ASN A 88 5.30 5.53 -14.68
C ASN A 88 3.88 6.10 -14.61
N THR A 89 3.66 7.33 -15.11
CA THR A 89 2.34 7.96 -15.16
C THR A 89 1.46 7.31 -16.22
N VAL A 90 1.99 7.02 -17.41
CA VAL A 90 1.27 6.31 -18.48
C VAL A 90 0.96 4.87 -18.05
N LEU A 91 1.91 4.17 -17.44
CA LEU A 91 1.69 2.82 -16.91
C LEU A 91 0.64 2.78 -15.79
N LYS A 92 0.46 3.86 -15.01
CA LYS A 92 -0.64 3.98 -14.04
C LYS A 92 -2.01 4.08 -14.73
N LEU A 93 -2.11 4.83 -15.83
CA LEU A 93 -3.33 4.86 -16.63
C LEU A 93 -3.60 3.49 -17.25
N LEU A 94 -2.60 2.86 -17.86
CA LEU A 94 -2.75 1.52 -18.42
C LEU A 94 -3.25 0.52 -17.37
N THR A 95 -2.65 0.52 -16.18
CA THR A 95 -3.08 -0.34 -15.07
C THR A 95 -4.53 -0.04 -14.66
N TYR A 96 -4.91 1.23 -14.60
CA TYR A 96 -6.28 1.65 -14.29
C TYR A 96 -7.30 1.10 -15.30
N LEU A 97 -6.96 1.14 -16.59
CA LEU A 97 -7.81 0.59 -17.67
C LEU A 97 -7.88 -0.94 -17.61
N MET A 98 -6.74 -1.62 -17.43
CA MET A 98 -6.67 -3.08 -17.33
C MET A 98 -7.48 -3.61 -16.16
N LEU A 99 -7.32 -3.03 -14.97
CA LEU A 99 -8.05 -3.47 -13.76
C LEU A 99 -9.57 -3.30 -13.90
N ARG A 100 -10.03 -2.39 -14.75
CA ARG A 100 -11.47 -2.20 -15.03
C ARG A 100 -11.98 -3.14 -16.12
N LYS A 101 -11.25 -3.23 -17.22
CA LYS A 101 -11.62 -4.08 -18.36
C LYS A 101 -11.69 -5.56 -17.97
N TYR A 102 -10.75 -6.00 -17.12
CA TYR A 102 -10.59 -7.39 -16.73
C TYR A 102 -11.06 -7.69 -15.30
N ASP A 103 -11.83 -6.82 -14.66
CA ASP A 103 -12.30 -7.02 -13.27
C ASP A 103 -13.16 -8.28 -13.12
N SER A 104 -13.96 -8.61 -14.12
CA SER A 104 -14.83 -9.81 -14.15
C SER A 104 -14.08 -11.14 -14.15
N LEU A 105 -12.78 -11.14 -14.39
CA LEU A 105 -11.94 -12.34 -14.30
C LEU A 105 -11.64 -12.76 -12.86
N PHE A 106 -11.90 -11.89 -11.89
CA PHE A 106 -11.49 -12.11 -10.52
C PHE A 106 -12.68 -12.46 -9.64
N SER A 107 -12.52 -13.50 -8.82
CA SER A 107 -13.54 -13.94 -7.87
C SER A 107 -13.84 -12.89 -6.80
N ASP A 108 -14.98 -13.01 -6.15
CA ASP A 108 -15.40 -12.07 -5.10
C ASP A 108 -14.52 -12.13 -3.84
N GLY A 109 -13.78 -13.21 -3.63
CA GLY A 109 -12.81 -13.35 -2.54
C GLY A 109 -11.53 -12.50 -2.70
N LEU A 110 -11.28 -11.92 -3.89
CA LEU A 110 -10.15 -11.05 -4.15
C LEU A 110 -10.51 -9.57 -3.97
N TYR A 111 -9.83 -8.87 -3.06
CA TYR A 111 -10.13 -7.46 -2.71
C TYR A 111 -9.05 -6.46 -3.12
N SER A 112 -7.80 -6.90 -3.36
CA SER A 112 -6.70 -5.98 -3.65
C SER A 112 -6.75 -5.43 -5.07
N PHE A 113 -6.44 -4.13 -5.21
CA PHE A 113 -6.22 -3.45 -6.49
C PHE A 113 -7.41 -3.43 -7.47
N ARG A 114 -8.59 -3.84 -7.05
CA ARG A 114 -9.80 -3.89 -7.88
C ARG A 114 -10.61 -2.60 -7.79
N PRO A 115 -11.34 -2.21 -8.86
CA PRO A 115 -12.32 -1.13 -8.80
C PRO A 115 -13.38 -1.45 -7.73
N ASN A 116 -13.76 -0.45 -6.93
CA ASN A 116 -14.80 -0.56 -5.92
C ASN A 116 -14.57 -1.62 -4.81
N ARG A 117 -13.36 -2.22 -4.75
CA ARG A 117 -12.94 -3.13 -3.69
C ARG A 117 -11.85 -2.48 -2.83
N SER A 118 -11.85 -2.74 -1.55
CA SER A 118 -10.89 -2.16 -0.60
C SER A 118 -10.64 -3.09 0.59
N ALA A 119 -9.59 -2.80 1.36
CA ALA A 119 -9.33 -3.51 2.61
C ALA A 119 -10.49 -3.38 3.61
N ASN A 120 -11.11 -2.19 3.69
CA ASN A 120 -12.28 -1.95 4.53
C ASN A 120 -13.50 -2.73 4.02
N GLY A 121 -13.64 -2.84 2.68
CA GLY A 121 -14.66 -3.67 2.05
C GLY A 121 -14.49 -5.14 2.40
N ALA A 122 -13.26 -5.66 2.31
CA ALA A 122 -12.95 -7.04 2.70
C ALA A 122 -13.38 -7.34 4.14
N VAL A 123 -13.03 -6.45 5.09
CA VAL A 123 -13.41 -6.62 6.50
C VAL A 123 -14.92 -6.59 6.68
N ARG A 124 -15.63 -5.65 6.05
CA ARG A 124 -17.09 -5.57 6.14
C ARG A 124 -17.81 -6.77 5.51
N ASP A 125 -17.29 -7.29 4.40
CA ASP A 125 -17.89 -8.45 3.74
C ASP A 125 -17.63 -9.74 4.52
N LEU A 126 -16.44 -9.90 5.13
CA LEU A 126 -16.19 -10.99 6.07
C LEU A 126 -17.18 -10.98 7.25
N MET A 127 -17.49 -9.81 7.81
CA MET A 127 -18.44 -9.71 8.93
C MET A 127 -19.90 -10.05 8.55
N LYS A 128 -20.24 -10.10 7.27
CA LYS A 128 -21.54 -10.55 6.79
C LYS A 128 -21.67 -12.08 6.71
N ILE A 129 -20.54 -12.81 6.80
CA ILE A 129 -20.55 -14.28 6.78
C ILE A 129 -21.28 -14.79 8.01
N GLN A 130 -22.29 -15.62 7.77
CA GLN A 130 -23.10 -16.18 8.85
C GLN A 130 -22.23 -16.98 9.83
N ASN A 131 -22.42 -16.71 11.13
CA ASN A 131 -21.69 -17.39 12.19
C ASN A 131 -20.16 -17.32 12.09
N LEU A 132 -19.60 -16.29 11.49
CA LEU A 132 -18.15 -16.12 11.35
C LEU A 132 -17.44 -16.22 12.71
N HIS A 133 -18.06 -15.70 13.76
CA HIS A 133 -17.53 -15.72 15.14
C HIS A 133 -17.42 -17.13 15.76
N LEU A 134 -18.05 -18.13 15.14
CA LEU A 134 -17.95 -19.55 15.53
C LEU A 134 -16.93 -20.33 14.69
N LYS A 135 -16.34 -19.70 13.68
CA LYS A 135 -15.41 -20.36 12.76
C LYS A 135 -13.96 -20.22 13.21
N TYR A 136 -13.19 -21.27 12.99
CA TYR A 136 -11.73 -21.21 13.01
C TYR A 136 -11.23 -20.38 11.84
N SER A 137 -10.12 -19.69 12.02
CA SER A 137 -9.48 -18.96 10.92
C SER A 137 -8.04 -19.40 10.71
N TYR A 138 -7.62 -19.44 9.46
CA TYR A 138 -6.23 -19.68 9.08
C TYR A 138 -5.78 -18.57 8.16
N LYS A 139 -4.71 -17.89 8.55
CA LYS A 139 -4.15 -16.76 7.83
C LYS A 139 -2.71 -17.01 7.44
N VAL A 140 -2.35 -16.62 6.22
CA VAL A 140 -0.99 -16.68 5.70
C VAL A 140 -0.61 -15.40 4.94
N ASP A 141 0.70 -15.20 4.77
CA ASP A 141 1.30 -14.13 3.96
C ASP A 141 2.27 -14.81 2.99
N VAL A 142 2.17 -14.49 1.70
CA VAL A 142 3.07 -15.04 0.68
C VAL A 142 4.44 -14.38 0.77
N SER A 143 5.49 -15.20 0.81
CA SER A 143 6.87 -14.72 0.92
C SER A 143 7.29 -13.93 -0.32
N ASN A 144 7.71 -12.65 -0.12
CA ASN A 144 8.26 -11.78 -1.17
C ASN A 144 7.44 -11.78 -2.47
N TYR A 145 6.12 -11.82 -2.35
CA TYR A 145 5.14 -12.16 -3.39
C TYR A 145 5.50 -11.61 -4.77
N PHE A 146 5.54 -10.29 -4.94
CA PHE A 146 5.74 -9.64 -6.24
C PHE A 146 7.06 -9.99 -6.93
N ASN A 147 8.15 -10.11 -6.16
CA ASN A 147 9.47 -10.39 -6.71
C ASN A 147 9.75 -11.90 -6.82
N SER A 148 8.83 -12.75 -6.34
CA SER A 148 8.95 -14.21 -6.42
C SER A 148 8.03 -14.83 -7.47
N ILE A 149 7.16 -14.05 -8.12
CA ILE A 149 6.32 -14.57 -9.21
C ILE A 149 7.19 -14.90 -10.42
N PRO A 150 7.26 -16.18 -10.85
CA PRO A 150 8.03 -16.57 -12.03
C PRO A 150 7.37 -16.03 -13.30
N VAL A 151 8.11 -15.20 -14.06
CA VAL A 151 7.60 -14.55 -15.27
C VAL A 151 7.19 -15.58 -16.33
N GLU A 152 7.95 -16.65 -16.48
CA GLU A 152 7.66 -17.75 -17.44
C GLU A 152 6.31 -18.45 -17.16
N ARG A 153 5.87 -18.48 -15.91
CA ARG A 153 4.54 -19.04 -15.53
C ARG A 153 3.41 -18.02 -15.62
N LEU A 154 3.73 -16.73 -15.52
CA LEU A 154 2.75 -15.66 -15.67
C LEU A 154 2.40 -15.40 -17.14
N LEU A 155 3.38 -15.48 -18.05
CA LEU A 155 3.20 -15.13 -19.47
C LEU A 155 2.07 -15.92 -20.15
N PRO A 156 1.93 -17.26 -19.99
CA PRO A 156 0.81 -18.01 -20.59
C PRO A 156 -0.57 -17.52 -20.10
N LYS A 157 -0.70 -17.21 -18.80
CA LYS A 157 -1.95 -16.67 -18.24
C LYS A 157 -2.25 -15.27 -18.79
N LEU A 158 -1.23 -14.45 -18.97
CA LEU A 158 -1.37 -13.12 -19.56
C LEU A 158 -1.75 -13.19 -21.03
N GLU A 159 -1.16 -14.11 -21.81
CA GLU A 159 -1.46 -14.34 -23.20
C GLU A 159 -2.92 -14.81 -23.40
N GLU A 160 -3.39 -15.72 -22.56
CA GLU A 160 -4.79 -16.17 -22.56
C GLU A 160 -5.77 -15.02 -22.38
N VAL A 161 -5.52 -14.16 -21.38
CA VAL A 161 -6.40 -13.02 -21.06
C VAL A 161 -6.33 -11.93 -22.12
N LEU A 162 -5.18 -11.74 -22.74
CA LEU A 162 -4.95 -10.71 -23.75
C LEU A 162 -5.06 -11.23 -25.20
N ARG A 163 -5.69 -12.39 -25.40
CA ARG A 163 -5.85 -13.00 -26.75
C ARG A 163 -6.45 -12.03 -27.77
N GLU A 164 -7.37 -11.16 -27.34
CA GLU A 164 -8.02 -10.16 -28.19
C GLU A 164 -7.21 -8.85 -28.33
N ASP A 165 -6.08 -8.72 -27.62
CA ASP A 165 -5.22 -7.52 -27.64
C ASP A 165 -3.73 -7.92 -27.73
N PRO A 166 -3.29 -8.47 -28.89
CA PRO A 166 -1.92 -8.96 -29.07
C PRO A 166 -0.86 -7.85 -29.00
N GLU A 167 -1.22 -6.60 -29.35
CA GLU A 167 -0.33 -5.45 -29.22
C GLU A 167 -0.02 -5.19 -27.73
N LEU A 168 -1.04 -5.20 -26.88
CA LEU A 168 -0.88 -5.06 -25.44
C LEU A 168 -0.06 -6.20 -24.87
N PHE A 169 -0.33 -7.46 -25.27
CA PHE A 169 0.46 -8.60 -24.82
C PHE A 169 1.94 -8.45 -25.18
N THR A 170 2.25 -8.07 -26.43
CA THR A 170 3.62 -7.86 -26.90
C THR A 170 4.33 -6.82 -26.04
N PHE A 171 3.70 -5.70 -25.76
CA PHE A 171 4.26 -4.63 -24.90
C PHE A 171 4.51 -5.15 -23.47
N LEU A 172 3.52 -5.75 -22.84
CA LEU A 172 3.65 -6.23 -21.44
C LEU A 172 4.69 -7.35 -21.32
N LYS A 173 4.77 -8.24 -22.32
CA LYS A 173 5.80 -9.28 -22.40
C LYS A 173 7.19 -8.65 -22.46
N SER A 174 7.41 -7.62 -23.29
CA SER A 174 8.71 -6.94 -23.38
C SER A 174 9.16 -6.35 -22.04
N LEU A 175 8.25 -5.74 -21.26
CA LEU A 175 8.57 -5.22 -19.93
C LEU A 175 8.94 -6.31 -18.92
N LEU A 176 8.24 -7.44 -18.96
CA LEU A 176 8.46 -8.56 -18.04
C LEU A 176 9.75 -9.32 -18.34
N THR A 177 10.07 -9.49 -19.63
CA THR A 177 11.24 -10.26 -20.08
C THR A 177 12.52 -9.43 -20.19
N GLU A 178 12.46 -8.09 -20.09
CA GLU A 178 13.65 -7.24 -20.04
C GLU A 178 14.52 -7.58 -18.82
N PRO A 179 15.73 -8.12 -18.97
CA PRO A 179 16.52 -8.61 -17.84
C PRO A 179 17.22 -7.49 -17.07
N CYS A 180 17.36 -6.30 -17.68
CA CYS A 180 18.12 -5.20 -17.14
C CYS A 180 17.29 -4.26 -16.26
N VAL A 181 17.94 -3.69 -15.25
CA VAL A 181 17.41 -2.61 -14.43
C VAL A 181 18.47 -1.53 -14.19
N ALA A 182 18.06 -0.27 -14.09
CA ALA A 182 18.96 0.84 -13.78
C ALA A 182 19.20 0.92 -12.27
N LEU A 183 20.45 1.09 -11.85
CA LEU A 183 20.78 1.36 -10.46
C LEU A 183 20.57 2.84 -10.12
N ARG A 184 20.07 3.10 -8.93
CA ARG A 184 20.03 4.46 -8.39
C ARG A 184 21.44 4.85 -7.98
N GLU A 185 21.94 5.98 -8.48
CA GLU A 185 23.17 6.59 -7.96
C GLU A 185 23.01 6.83 -6.47
N SER A 186 23.98 6.34 -5.69
CA SER A 186 24.01 6.64 -4.28
C SER A 186 24.43 8.11 -4.12
N ASN A 187 23.57 8.96 -3.57
CA ASN A 187 23.85 10.35 -3.17
C ASN A 187 24.93 10.46 -2.05
N TRP A 188 25.96 9.61 -2.06
CA TRP A 188 27.05 9.57 -1.08
C TRP A 188 28.37 10.10 -1.62
N ALA A 189 28.46 10.50 -2.87
CA ALA A 189 29.54 11.34 -3.34
C ALA A 189 29.08 12.81 -3.23
N LYS A 190 29.33 13.45 -2.09
CA LYS A 190 29.50 14.90 -2.06
C LYS A 190 30.63 15.19 -3.03
N ALA A 191 30.32 15.97 -4.08
CA ALA A 191 31.28 16.38 -5.05
C ALA A 191 32.53 16.98 -4.35
N PRO A 192 33.73 16.56 -4.72
CA PRO A 192 34.90 17.40 -4.52
C PRO A 192 34.80 18.59 -5.48
N ASP A 193 35.38 19.69 -5.06
CA ASP A 193 35.36 21.01 -5.68
C ASP A 193 35.42 21.01 -7.21
N SER A 194 34.50 21.77 -7.76
CA SER A 194 34.38 22.08 -9.16
C SER A 194 35.60 22.85 -9.70
N SER A 195 36.44 22.22 -10.46
CA SER A 195 37.24 22.86 -11.50
C SER A 195 37.73 21.82 -12.52
N SER A 196 36.87 21.38 -13.45
CA SER A 196 37.26 20.87 -14.75
C SER A 196 36.08 20.90 -15.69
N GLU A 197 36.22 21.68 -16.73
CA GLU A 197 35.37 21.74 -17.90
C GLU A 197 35.49 20.42 -18.68
N ASP A 198 34.51 19.51 -18.50
CA ASP A 198 34.18 18.46 -19.47
C ASP A 198 32.73 18.04 -19.29
N ALA A 199 31.83 18.88 -19.80
CA ALA A 199 30.38 18.72 -19.72
C ALA A 199 29.79 17.79 -20.80
N ASN A 200 30.47 16.74 -21.23
CA ASN A 200 30.02 15.85 -22.30
C ASN A 200 30.15 14.34 -22.03
N VAL A 201 30.32 13.92 -20.80
CA VAL A 201 30.11 12.50 -20.46
C VAL A 201 28.66 12.35 -20.04
N LYS A 202 27.79 11.93 -20.94
CA LYS A 202 26.48 11.36 -20.60
C LYS A 202 26.76 10.20 -19.64
N GLU A 203 26.51 10.43 -18.36
CA GLU A 203 26.64 9.45 -17.30
C GLU A 203 25.79 8.23 -17.68
N GLN A 204 26.43 7.16 -18.15
CA GLN A 204 25.76 5.90 -18.46
C GLN A 204 25.22 5.36 -17.15
N ALA A 205 23.89 5.36 -16.99
CA ALA A 205 23.23 4.78 -15.84
C ALA A 205 23.72 3.33 -15.69
N LYS A 206 24.38 3.02 -14.56
CA LYS A 206 24.89 1.70 -14.29
C LYS A 206 23.73 0.71 -14.25
N THR A 207 23.72 -0.26 -15.14
CA THR A 207 22.69 -1.30 -15.22
C THR A 207 23.19 -2.61 -14.63
N ILE A 208 22.25 -3.42 -14.13
CA ILE A 208 22.49 -4.80 -13.71
C ILE A 208 21.39 -5.69 -14.28
N THR A 209 21.74 -6.96 -14.44
CA THR A 209 20.79 -8.04 -14.75
C THR A 209 20.39 -8.73 -13.46
N GLU A 210 19.08 -8.88 -13.20
CA GLU A 210 18.58 -9.62 -12.05
C GLU A 210 17.20 -10.23 -12.34
N ASP A 211 16.88 -11.32 -11.62
CA ASP A 211 15.51 -11.82 -11.56
C ASP A 211 14.68 -10.88 -10.67
N LYS A 212 13.71 -10.23 -11.28
CA LYS A 212 12.92 -9.16 -10.67
C LYS A 212 11.45 -9.53 -10.44
N GLY A 213 11.07 -10.76 -10.83
CA GLY A 213 9.66 -11.16 -10.82
C GLY A 213 8.79 -10.16 -11.59
N ILE A 214 7.67 -9.77 -11.01
CA ILE A 214 6.77 -8.78 -11.61
C ILE A 214 7.08 -7.32 -11.21
N MET A 215 8.26 -7.09 -10.68
CA MET A 215 8.76 -5.75 -10.32
C MET A 215 7.92 -5.01 -9.27
N ALA A 216 8.06 -5.41 -8.00
CA ALA A 216 7.38 -4.75 -6.89
C ALA A 216 7.58 -3.23 -6.91
N GLY A 217 6.47 -2.46 -6.90
CA GLY A 217 6.48 -0.99 -6.91
C GLY A 217 6.16 -0.36 -8.28
N THR A 218 6.15 -1.15 -9.36
CA THR A 218 5.64 -0.69 -10.66
C THR A 218 4.11 -0.73 -10.69
N PRO A 219 3.45 0.11 -11.50
CA PRO A 219 1.98 0.14 -11.57
C PRO A 219 1.35 -1.19 -11.99
N LEU A 220 1.90 -1.83 -13.02
CA LEU A 220 1.38 -3.07 -13.60
C LEU A 220 1.47 -4.28 -12.66
N ALA A 221 2.40 -4.26 -11.71
CA ALA A 221 2.59 -5.35 -10.75
C ALA A 221 1.30 -5.72 -10.00
N SER A 222 0.39 -4.77 -9.77
CA SER A 222 -0.90 -5.01 -9.12
C SER A 222 -1.83 -5.91 -9.95
N PHE A 223 -1.89 -5.68 -11.26
CA PHE A 223 -2.67 -6.53 -12.18
C PHE A 223 -2.06 -7.93 -12.30
N TYR A 224 -0.75 -8.01 -12.50
CA TYR A 224 -0.05 -9.29 -12.60
C TYR A 224 -0.19 -10.14 -11.33
N ALA A 225 -0.08 -9.54 -10.16
CA ALA A 225 -0.27 -10.24 -8.89
C ALA A 225 -1.68 -10.80 -8.73
N ASN A 226 -2.71 -10.06 -9.14
CA ASN A 226 -4.08 -10.55 -9.11
C ASN A 226 -4.27 -11.70 -10.11
N LEU A 227 -3.82 -11.53 -11.34
CA LEU A 227 -3.94 -12.53 -12.39
C LEU A 227 -3.23 -13.84 -12.05
N TYR A 228 -2.05 -13.76 -11.44
CA TYR A 228 -1.20 -14.93 -11.19
C TYR A 228 -1.87 -15.98 -10.28
N LEU A 229 -2.57 -15.55 -9.24
CA LEU A 229 -3.28 -16.42 -8.29
C LEU A 229 -4.79 -16.50 -8.54
N ARG A 230 -5.29 -16.04 -9.70
CA ARG A 230 -6.72 -16.06 -10.04
C ARG A 230 -7.35 -17.43 -9.85
N ASP A 231 -6.66 -18.48 -10.29
CA ASP A 231 -7.19 -19.84 -10.24
C ASP A 231 -7.31 -20.36 -8.79
N MET A 232 -6.41 -19.93 -7.90
CA MET A 232 -6.51 -20.23 -6.47
C MET A 232 -7.73 -19.52 -5.86
N ASP A 233 -7.91 -18.23 -6.14
CA ASP A 233 -9.06 -17.47 -5.63
C ASP A 233 -10.39 -18.08 -6.12
N GLN A 234 -10.42 -18.49 -7.40
CA GLN A 234 -11.59 -19.13 -8.02
C GLN A 234 -11.89 -20.48 -7.38
N TRP A 235 -10.86 -21.28 -7.07
CA TRP A 235 -11.04 -22.55 -6.41
C TRP A 235 -11.77 -22.41 -5.07
N PHE A 236 -11.39 -21.45 -4.21
CA PHE A 236 -12.08 -21.20 -2.94
C PHE A 236 -13.50 -20.69 -3.15
N TYR A 237 -13.72 -19.86 -4.17
CA TYR A 237 -15.04 -19.35 -4.52
C TYR A 237 -15.98 -20.47 -4.98
N ASP A 238 -15.54 -21.34 -5.87
CA ASP A 238 -16.33 -22.45 -6.44
C ASP A 238 -16.71 -23.51 -5.38
N HIS A 239 -15.91 -23.62 -4.33
CA HIS A 239 -16.20 -24.51 -3.20
C HIS A 239 -16.96 -23.84 -2.05
N GLU A 240 -17.42 -22.59 -2.27
CA GLU A 240 -18.18 -21.80 -1.29
C GLU A 240 -17.46 -21.67 0.08
N ILE A 241 -16.12 -21.74 0.07
CA ILE A 241 -15.30 -21.64 1.29
C ILE A 241 -15.15 -20.16 1.64
N PRO A 242 -15.47 -19.73 2.87
CA PRO A 242 -15.24 -18.36 3.31
C PRO A 242 -13.76 -17.98 3.22
N TYR A 243 -13.44 -17.06 2.31
CA TYR A 243 -12.09 -16.75 1.90
C TYR A 243 -11.95 -15.29 1.55
N ALA A 244 -10.81 -14.67 1.88
CA ALA A 244 -10.44 -13.36 1.39
C ALA A 244 -8.93 -13.25 1.12
N ARG A 245 -8.59 -12.68 -0.03
CA ARG A 245 -7.21 -12.34 -0.37
C ARG A 245 -7.05 -10.84 -0.62
N TYR A 246 -6.03 -10.28 -0.02
CA TYR A 246 -5.59 -8.92 -0.29
C TYR A 246 -4.09 -8.90 -0.59
N SER A 247 -3.73 -8.98 -1.87
CA SER A 247 -2.35 -9.11 -2.32
C SER A 247 -1.69 -10.40 -1.81
N ASP A 248 -0.73 -10.28 -0.90
CA ASP A 248 0.00 -11.35 -0.24
C ASP A 248 -0.66 -11.86 1.06
N ASP A 249 -1.60 -11.11 1.62
CA ASP A 249 -2.38 -11.52 2.80
C ASP A 249 -3.59 -12.38 2.39
N ILE A 250 -3.68 -13.62 2.90
CA ILE A 250 -4.75 -14.58 2.63
C ILE A 250 -5.35 -15.02 3.96
N ILE A 251 -6.68 -15.08 4.04
CA ILE A 251 -7.41 -15.64 5.18
C ILE A 251 -8.53 -16.56 4.70
N VAL A 252 -8.71 -17.69 5.40
CA VAL A 252 -9.76 -18.68 5.14
C VAL A 252 -10.38 -19.12 6.46
N PHE A 253 -11.65 -19.54 6.42
CA PHE A 253 -12.42 -19.94 7.59
C PHE A 253 -13.03 -21.33 7.40
N GLY A 254 -13.16 -22.08 8.50
CA GLY A 254 -13.79 -23.40 8.56
C GLY A 254 -14.52 -23.60 9.88
N ASP A 255 -15.43 -24.56 9.92
CA ASP A 255 -16.23 -24.86 11.12
C ASP A 255 -15.44 -25.64 12.16
N THR A 256 -14.39 -26.34 11.74
CA THR A 256 -13.52 -27.14 12.63
C THR A 256 -12.06 -26.79 12.40
N GLU A 257 -11.22 -27.09 13.43
CA GLU A 257 -9.77 -26.92 13.30
C GLU A 257 -9.18 -27.82 12.21
N GLU A 258 -9.70 -29.03 12.04
CA GLU A 258 -9.24 -29.96 11.01
C GLU A 258 -9.54 -29.43 9.60
N GLU A 259 -10.73 -28.90 9.40
CA GLU A 259 -11.17 -28.34 8.13
C GLU A 259 -10.30 -27.14 7.71
N VAL A 260 -10.09 -26.18 8.63
CA VAL A 260 -9.29 -25.00 8.33
C VAL A 260 -7.80 -25.34 8.12
N ARG A 261 -7.30 -26.42 8.76
CA ARG A 261 -5.96 -26.96 8.48
C ARG A 261 -5.86 -27.52 7.06
N LYS A 262 -6.87 -28.28 6.61
CA LYS A 262 -6.95 -28.77 5.22
C LYS A 262 -6.95 -27.62 4.21
N TYR A 263 -7.68 -26.54 4.49
CA TYR A 263 -7.66 -25.35 3.65
C TYR A 263 -6.29 -24.69 3.63
N GLY A 264 -5.61 -24.62 4.78
CA GLY A 264 -4.24 -24.13 4.87
C GLY A 264 -3.24 -24.96 4.05
N GLU A 265 -3.38 -26.30 4.09
CA GLU A 265 -2.57 -27.21 3.25
C GLU A 265 -2.88 -27.02 1.77
N LYS A 266 -4.14 -26.83 1.41
CA LYS A 266 -4.54 -26.53 0.02
C LYS A 266 -3.92 -25.24 -0.47
N ILE A 267 -3.93 -24.16 0.34
CA ILE A 267 -3.26 -22.90 0.01
C ILE A 267 -1.76 -23.13 -0.22
N ARG A 268 -1.08 -23.87 0.67
CA ARG A 268 0.36 -24.16 0.52
C ARG A 268 0.66 -24.93 -0.77
N THR A 269 -0.15 -25.94 -1.07
CA THR A 269 -0.02 -26.76 -2.28
C THR A 269 -0.18 -25.90 -3.53
N LEU A 270 -1.26 -25.11 -3.61
CA LEU A 270 -1.50 -24.23 -4.74
C LEU A 270 -0.40 -23.17 -4.91
N LEU A 271 0.08 -22.58 -3.82
CA LEU A 271 1.20 -21.65 -3.90
C LEU A 271 2.49 -22.33 -4.39
N LEU A 272 2.77 -23.55 -3.93
CA LEU A 272 3.95 -24.31 -4.38
C LEU A 272 3.86 -24.67 -5.88
N GLU A 273 2.69 -25.09 -6.36
CA GLU A 273 2.41 -25.32 -7.77
C GLU A 273 2.66 -24.06 -8.61
N HIS A 274 2.42 -22.88 -8.05
CA HIS A 274 2.74 -21.59 -8.66
C HIS A 274 4.19 -21.13 -8.40
N GLY A 275 5.08 -21.94 -7.81
CA GLY A 275 6.45 -21.54 -7.50
C GLY A 275 6.59 -20.52 -6.37
N LEU A 276 5.56 -20.41 -5.53
CA LEU A 276 5.51 -19.49 -4.40
C LEU A 276 5.55 -20.24 -3.08
N SER A 277 5.83 -19.53 -1.99
CA SER A 277 5.85 -20.10 -0.64
C SER A 277 5.21 -19.17 0.38
N VAL A 278 4.64 -19.75 1.42
CA VAL A 278 4.14 -19.00 2.58
C VAL A 278 5.31 -18.47 3.43
N ASN A 279 5.05 -17.43 4.19
CA ASN A 279 5.97 -16.95 5.21
C ASN A 279 5.67 -17.63 6.55
N PRO A 280 6.49 -18.60 7.01
CA PRO A 280 6.16 -19.41 8.21
C PRO A 280 6.02 -18.58 9.49
N LYS A 281 6.61 -17.37 9.53
CA LYS A 281 6.54 -16.48 10.69
C LYS A 281 5.25 -15.67 10.77
N LYS A 282 4.42 -15.75 9.72
CA LYS A 282 3.14 -15.03 9.60
C LYS A 282 1.97 -15.98 9.34
N GLU A 283 2.20 -17.24 9.55
CA GLU A 283 1.15 -18.27 9.50
C GLU A 283 0.47 -18.34 10.85
N GLU A 284 -0.83 -18.11 10.88
CA GLU A 284 -1.62 -18.03 12.11
C GLU A 284 -2.88 -18.88 11.96
N LEU A 285 -3.07 -19.82 12.86
CA LEU A 285 -4.35 -20.51 13.08
C LEU A 285 -4.97 -19.95 14.36
N ARG A 286 -6.25 -19.56 14.30
CA ARG A 286 -6.99 -19.00 15.44
C ARG A 286 -8.26 -19.77 15.68
N ARG A 287 -8.57 -19.94 16.96
CA ARG A 287 -9.85 -20.47 17.42
C ARG A 287 -10.92 -19.38 17.39
N PRO A 288 -12.21 -19.76 17.35
CA PRO A 288 -13.30 -18.79 17.30
C PRO A 288 -13.23 -17.71 18.39
N GLU A 289 -12.95 -18.13 19.64
CA GLU A 289 -12.92 -17.24 20.81
C GLU A 289 -11.74 -16.26 20.85
N GLU A 290 -10.68 -16.52 20.08
CA GLU A 290 -9.50 -15.66 20.05
C GLU A 290 -9.68 -14.45 19.14
N GLY A 291 -10.67 -14.47 18.23
CA GLY A 291 -10.78 -13.52 17.14
C GLY A 291 -9.59 -13.61 16.18
N PHE A 292 -9.56 -12.76 15.19
CA PHE A 292 -8.48 -12.76 14.19
C PHE A 292 -8.08 -11.34 13.78
N VAL A 293 -6.90 -11.22 13.19
CA VAL A 293 -6.38 -9.95 12.66
C VAL A 293 -6.25 -10.04 11.14
N PHE A 294 -6.94 -9.13 10.43
CA PHE A 294 -6.81 -9.02 8.97
C PHE A 294 -6.75 -7.56 8.53
N LEU A 295 -5.83 -7.23 7.64
CA LEU A 295 -5.64 -5.90 7.03
C LEU A 295 -5.52 -4.73 8.03
N GLY A 296 -4.99 -5.01 9.22
CA GLY A 296 -4.82 -4.00 10.25
C GLY A 296 -6.01 -3.82 11.19
N PHE A 297 -7.05 -4.61 11.03
CA PHE A 297 -8.22 -4.71 11.92
C PHE A 297 -8.14 -5.96 12.79
N TYR A 298 -8.65 -5.86 13.98
CA TYR A 298 -8.94 -6.99 14.89
C TYR A 298 -10.44 -7.23 14.88
N LEU A 299 -10.84 -8.46 14.66
CA LEU A 299 -12.23 -8.88 14.59
C LEU A 299 -12.46 -9.97 15.61
N ASN A 300 -13.49 -9.78 16.45
CA ASN A 300 -13.92 -10.78 17.43
C ASN A 300 -15.42 -10.61 17.69
N HIS A 301 -16.21 -11.65 17.46
CA HIS A 301 -17.66 -11.56 17.45
C HIS A 301 -18.13 -10.39 16.58
N ASP A 302 -18.96 -9.51 17.11
CA ASP A 302 -19.45 -8.32 16.39
C ASP A 302 -18.54 -7.10 16.51
N VAL A 303 -17.38 -7.23 17.17
CA VAL A 303 -16.44 -6.14 17.39
C VAL A 303 -15.43 -6.07 16.25
N ILE A 304 -15.33 -4.90 15.64
CA ILE A 304 -14.26 -4.53 14.72
C ILE A 304 -13.47 -3.40 15.36
N ASP A 305 -12.20 -3.63 15.63
CA ASP A 305 -11.30 -2.65 16.22
C ASP A 305 -9.96 -2.58 15.48
N VAL A 306 -9.11 -1.65 15.87
CA VAL A 306 -7.76 -1.54 15.32
C VAL A 306 -6.86 -2.65 15.82
N ALA A 307 -6.14 -3.33 14.94
CA ALA A 307 -5.22 -4.39 15.32
C ALA A 307 -4.17 -3.93 16.34
N PRO A 308 -3.85 -4.74 17.37
CA PRO A 308 -2.86 -4.39 18.41
C PRO A 308 -1.49 -4.00 17.85
N ALA A 309 -1.05 -4.64 16.78
CA ALA A 309 0.21 -4.29 16.10
C ALA A 309 0.18 -2.88 15.49
N SER A 310 -0.97 -2.42 14.98
CA SER A 310 -1.16 -1.07 14.44
C SER A 310 -1.10 -0.02 15.56
N ILE A 311 -1.73 -0.30 16.70
CA ILE A 311 -1.68 0.56 17.90
C ILE A 311 -0.22 0.69 18.39
N MET A 312 0.49 -0.44 18.54
CA MET A 312 1.90 -0.43 18.95
C MET A 312 2.79 0.35 17.98
N LYS A 313 2.54 0.23 16.69
CA LYS A 313 3.25 0.99 15.65
C LYS A 313 3.03 2.49 15.82
N MET A 314 1.79 2.92 16.10
CA MET A 314 1.45 4.31 16.34
C MET A 314 2.14 4.84 17.60
N LYS A 315 2.06 4.12 18.72
CA LYS A 315 2.75 4.45 19.98
C LYS A 315 4.28 4.60 19.79
N LYS A 316 4.90 3.70 19.02
CA LYS A 316 6.34 3.80 18.68
C LYS A 316 6.65 5.07 17.88
N LYS A 317 5.79 5.47 16.93
CA LYS A 317 5.95 6.72 16.17
C LYS A 317 5.82 7.95 17.09
N MET A 318 4.82 7.97 17.96
CA MET A 318 4.62 9.03 18.95
C MET A 318 5.83 9.18 19.88
N ARG A 319 6.30 8.07 20.47
CA ARG A 319 7.49 8.06 21.35
C ARG A 319 8.72 8.62 20.64
N ARG A 320 8.99 8.17 19.42
CA ARG A 320 10.14 8.64 18.64
C ARG A 320 10.07 10.14 18.37
N LYS A 321 8.88 10.64 17.99
CA LYS A 321 8.68 12.07 17.74
C LYS A 321 8.78 12.90 19.01
N ALA A 322 8.20 12.45 20.13
CA ALA A 322 8.31 13.12 21.42
C ALA A 322 9.77 13.25 21.88
N ARG A 323 10.55 12.16 21.80
CA ARG A 323 11.99 12.20 22.12
C ARG A 323 12.79 13.14 21.20
N SER A 324 12.46 13.17 19.91
CA SER A 324 13.09 14.09 18.95
C SER A 324 12.77 15.56 19.30
N LEU A 325 11.52 15.85 19.63
CA LEU A 325 11.09 17.21 20.00
C LEU A 325 11.63 17.65 21.35
N MET A 326 11.79 16.72 22.30
CA MET A 326 12.44 17.03 23.58
C MET A 326 13.90 17.45 23.35
N ARG A 327 14.67 16.67 22.58
CA ARG A 327 16.07 17.06 22.24
C ARG A 327 16.12 18.40 21.51
N TRP A 328 15.23 18.64 20.57
CA TRP A 328 15.15 19.92 19.86
C TRP A 328 14.85 21.08 20.80
N LYS A 329 13.93 20.89 21.76
CA LYS A 329 13.59 21.86 22.80
C LYS A 329 14.83 22.18 23.63
N ASP A 330 15.52 21.16 24.12
CA ASP A 330 16.71 21.34 25.01
C ASP A 330 17.87 21.98 24.25
N GLN A 331 18.16 21.58 23.01
CA GLN A 331 19.21 22.16 22.17
C GLN A 331 18.99 23.63 21.83
N ASN A 332 17.74 24.06 21.74
CA ASN A 332 17.40 25.45 21.37
C ASN A 332 16.85 26.26 22.55
N ASN A 333 16.92 25.73 23.75
CA ASN A 333 16.42 26.36 24.99
C ASN A 333 14.98 26.89 24.87
N LEU A 334 14.08 26.06 24.32
CA LEU A 334 12.70 26.41 24.03
C LEU A 334 11.76 25.99 25.18
N PRO A 335 10.63 26.69 25.38
CA PRO A 335 9.62 26.29 26.34
C PRO A 335 8.95 24.99 25.92
N GLY A 336 8.48 24.18 26.88
CA GLY A 336 7.79 22.91 26.66
C GLY A 336 6.56 23.01 25.77
N GLU A 337 5.84 24.13 25.88
CA GLU A 337 4.65 24.41 25.03
C GLU A 337 4.96 24.41 23.53
N LYS A 338 6.12 24.97 23.11
CA LYS A 338 6.50 24.94 21.69
C LYS A 338 6.70 23.50 21.19
N ALA A 339 7.34 22.65 22.00
CA ALA A 339 7.54 21.25 21.66
C ALA A 339 6.22 20.46 21.66
N ALA A 340 5.34 20.71 22.65
CA ALA A 340 4.02 20.09 22.74
C ALA A 340 3.14 20.52 21.55
N LYS A 341 3.09 21.80 21.20
CA LYS A 341 2.34 22.33 20.05
C LYS A 341 2.82 21.73 18.73
N ALA A 342 4.14 21.59 18.55
CA ALA A 342 4.71 20.94 17.38
C ALA A 342 4.33 19.45 17.30
N PHE A 343 4.28 18.74 18.43
CA PHE A 343 3.85 17.36 18.52
C PHE A 343 2.36 17.21 18.16
N ILE A 344 1.50 18.02 18.78
CA ILE A 344 0.05 18.05 18.54
C ILE A 344 -0.24 18.28 17.05
N ARG A 345 0.38 19.30 16.45
CA ARG A 345 0.21 19.60 15.02
C ARG A 345 0.56 18.41 14.13
N VAL A 346 1.67 17.71 14.42
CA VAL A 346 2.11 16.54 13.64
C VAL A 346 1.10 15.40 13.75
N PHE A 347 0.55 15.13 14.94
CA PHE A 347 -0.35 13.99 15.14
C PHE A 347 -1.79 14.31 14.81
N ASN A 348 -2.31 15.53 15.02
CA ASN A 348 -3.61 15.94 14.46
C ASN A 348 -3.61 15.75 12.95
N ARG A 349 -2.60 16.27 12.23
CA ARG A 349 -2.50 16.09 10.78
C ARG A 349 -2.46 14.63 10.39
N LYS A 350 -1.65 13.81 11.05
CA LYS A 350 -1.49 12.40 10.71
C LYS A 350 -2.70 11.54 11.03
N LEU A 351 -3.42 11.88 12.09
CA LEU A 351 -4.50 11.06 12.61
C LEU A 351 -5.87 11.51 12.10
N LEU A 352 -6.09 12.82 11.93
CA LEU A 352 -7.42 13.40 11.79
C LEU A 352 -7.61 14.28 10.55
N GLU A 353 -6.57 14.96 10.05
CA GLU A 353 -6.75 15.81 8.88
C GLU A 353 -7.02 14.96 7.63
N SER A 354 -8.28 14.90 7.24
CA SER A 354 -8.70 14.41 5.95
C SER A 354 -8.91 15.61 5.02
N SER A 355 -7.87 16.18 4.46
CA SER A 355 -8.06 17.01 3.27
C SER A 355 -7.97 16.08 2.05
N MET A 356 -8.82 16.30 1.05
CA MET A 356 -8.69 15.64 -0.27
C MET A 356 -7.31 15.88 -0.89
N ASP A 357 -6.53 16.76 -0.30
CA ASP A 357 -5.20 17.21 -0.72
C ASP A 357 -4.06 16.62 0.11
N SER A 358 -4.31 15.66 0.99
CA SER A 358 -3.28 15.03 1.83
C SER A 358 -3.22 13.51 1.64
N ASP A 359 -2.17 12.90 2.16
CA ASP A 359 -2.08 11.44 2.26
C ASP A 359 -3.25 10.88 3.11
N LEU A 360 -3.61 9.62 2.86
CA LEU A 360 -4.57 8.86 3.66
C LEU A 360 -4.25 9.00 5.15
N THR A 361 -5.18 9.62 5.89
CA THR A 361 -5.06 9.74 7.33
C THR A 361 -5.49 8.46 8.03
N TRP A 362 -5.08 8.34 9.26
CA TRP A 362 -5.40 7.19 10.08
C TRP A 362 -6.91 7.05 10.34
N SER A 363 -7.61 8.17 10.60
CA SER A 363 -9.07 8.21 10.77
C SER A 363 -9.80 7.80 9.50
N TYR A 364 -9.39 8.28 8.34
CA TYR A 364 -9.99 7.89 7.07
C TYR A 364 -9.92 6.37 6.83
N TRP A 365 -8.82 5.73 7.24
CA TRP A 365 -8.65 4.29 7.10
C TRP A 365 -9.54 3.50 8.06
N TYR A 366 -9.65 3.92 9.32
CA TYR A 366 -10.28 3.11 10.36
C TYR A 366 -11.72 3.48 10.68
N PHE A 367 -12.08 4.78 10.73
CA PHE A 367 -13.37 5.24 11.26
C PHE A 367 -14.59 4.70 10.52
N SER A 368 -14.49 4.48 9.21
CA SER A 368 -15.59 3.92 8.41
C SER A 368 -15.86 2.42 8.65
N THR A 369 -15.02 1.75 9.45
CA THR A 369 -15.05 0.29 9.57
C THR A 369 -15.10 -0.19 11.02
N ILE A 370 -14.35 0.44 11.93
CA ILE A 370 -14.41 0.09 13.36
C ILE A 370 -15.78 0.44 13.96
N ASN A 371 -16.20 -0.33 14.96
CA ASN A 371 -17.47 -0.11 15.67
C ASN A 371 -17.29 0.03 17.20
N THR A 372 -16.03 0.17 17.66
CA THR A 372 -15.68 0.45 19.06
C THR A 372 -14.63 1.55 19.14
N THR A 373 -14.53 2.19 20.31
CA THR A 373 -13.57 3.25 20.59
C THR A 373 -12.40 2.81 21.47
N ASP A 374 -12.29 1.53 21.81
CA ASP A 374 -11.32 1.07 22.81
C ASP A 374 -9.87 1.32 22.38
N SER A 375 -9.53 0.96 21.16
CA SER A 375 -8.21 1.28 20.58
C SER A 375 -7.96 2.78 20.45
N LEU A 376 -9.00 3.57 20.16
CA LEU A 376 -8.87 5.03 20.06
C LEU A 376 -8.53 5.64 21.41
N ARG A 377 -9.19 5.18 22.50
CA ARG A 377 -8.89 5.59 23.88
C ARG A 377 -7.45 5.28 24.25
N VAL A 378 -6.95 4.10 23.87
CA VAL A 378 -5.56 3.67 24.12
C VAL A 378 -4.56 4.59 23.39
N ILE A 379 -4.86 5.03 22.18
CA ILE A 379 -4.01 5.94 21.42
C ILE A 379 -4.08 7.36 21.98
N ASP A 380 -5.29 7.86 22.28
CA ASP A 380 -5.50 9.18 22.89
C ASP A 380 -4.77 9.29 24.22
N HIS A 381 -4.93 8.31 25.11
CA HIS A 381 -4.21 8.30 26.37
C HIS A 381 -2.69 8.38 26.17
N TYR A 382 -2.15 7.59 25.27
CA TYR A 382 -0.71 7.60 24.99
C TYR A 382 -0.25 8.92 24.35
N CYS A 383 -1.07 9.54 23.52
CA CYS A 383 -0.82 10.86 22.95
C CYS A 383 -0.71 11.92 24.06
N GLN A 384 -1.67 11.92 24.99
CA GLN A 384 -1.69 12.81 26.15
C GLN A 384 -0.46 12.62 27.05
N GLU A 385 -0.02 11.38 27.27
CA GLU A 385 1.22 11.11 28.03
C GLU A 385 2.47 11.69 27.32
N CYS A 386 2.53 11.64 26.00
CA CYS A 386 3.60 12.29 25.24
C CYS A 386 3.55 13.82 25.36
N ILE A 387 2.35 14.41 25.35
CA ILE A 387 2.17 15.86 25.52
C ILE A 387 2.60 16.28 26.94
N ARG A 388 2.16 15.56 27.99
CA ARG A 388 2.60 15.79 29.38
C ARG A 388 4.11 15.78 29.50
N TYR A 389 4.76 14.77 28.92
CA TYR A 389 6.23 14.68 28.94
C TYR A 389 6.89 15.88 28.26
N LEU A 390 6.37 16.36 27.15
CA LEU A 390 6.92 17.53 26.45
C LEU A 390 6.74 18.84 27.23
N LEU A 391 5.62 18.99 27.94
CA LEU A 391 5.33 20.16 28.77
C LEU A 391 6.19 20.21 30.04
N THR A 392 6.31 19.06 30.72
CA THR A 392 6.91 19.02 32.06
C THR A 392 8.35 18.52 32.12
N GLY A 393 8.82 17.89 31.03
CA GLY A 393 10.18 17.31 30.94
C GLY A 393 10.35 16.02 31.75
N THR A 394 9.29 15.49 32.39
CA THR A 394 9.41 14.37 33.32
C THR A 394 8.36 13.26 33.07
N HIS A 395 8.70 12.03 33.46
CA HIS A 395 7.81 10.90 33.53
C HIS A 395 7.28 10.60 34.95
N THR A 396 7.67 11.39 35.94
CA THR A 396 7.21 11.26 37.35
C THR A 396 5.75 11.72 37.50
N LYS A 397 5.20 11.61 38.74
CA LYS A 397 3.84 12.09 39.04
C LYS A 397 3.64 13.57 38.72
N ALA A 398 4.71 14.39 38.78
CA ALA A 398 4.67 15.81 38.45
C ALA A 398 4.14 16.11 37.01
N ARG A 399 4.22 15.13 36.07
CA ARG A 399 3.64 15.30 34.73
C ARG A 399 2.11 15.55 34.74
N PHE A 400 1.40 15.12 35.78
CA PHE A 400 -0.02 15.36 35.93
C PHE A 400 -0.42 16.78 36.30
N ASN A 401 0.57 17.68 36.54
CA ASN A 401 0.31 19.13 36.64
C ASN A 401 -0.18 19.69 35.30
N ALA A 402 0.23 19.11 34.18
CA ALA A 402 -0.34 19.44 32.86
C ALA A 402 -1.72 18.77 32.70
N LYS A 403 -2.78 19.59 32.60
CA LYS A 403 -4.18 19.16 32.56
C LYS A 403 -4.66 19.02 31.10
N TYR A 404 -5.85 18.45 30.93
CA TYR A 404 -6.45 18.25 29.62
C TYR A 404 -6.77 19.58 28.92
N GLU A 405 -7.19 20.60 29.68
CA GLU A 405 -7.46 21.95 29.20
C GLU A 405 -6.23 22.59 28.56
N ASP A 406 -5.03 22.34 29.13
CA ASP A 406 -3.77 22.82 28.58
C ASP A 406 -3.53 22.21 27.19
N PHE A 407 -3.83 20.92 27.03
CA PHE A 407 -3.69 20.23 25.72
C PHE A 407 -4.67 20.80 24.70
N LYS A 408 -5.92 21.02 25.12
CA LYS A 408 -6.99 21.60 24.30
C LYS A 408 -6.61 23.02 23.87
N GLY A 409 -6.09 23.83 24.79
CA GLY A 409 -5.58 25.19 24.51
C GLY A 409 -4.41 25.18 23.49
N LEU A 410 -3.61 24.11 23.44
CA LEU A 410 -2.54 23.90 22.45
C LEU A 410 -3.05 23.31 21.13
N GLY A 411 -4.36 23.05 20.99
CA GLY A 411 -5.00 22.54 19.79
C GLY A 411 -5.06 21.01 19.69
N TYR A 412 -4.91 20.27 20.80
CA TYR A 412 -5.08 18.81 20.81
C TYR A 412 -6.50 18.43 20.48
N GLN A 413 -6.67 17.45 19.59
CA GLN A 413 -7.94 16.85 19.21
C GLN A 413 -7.94 15.37 19.59
N SER A 414 -8.99 14.93 20.30
CA SER A 414 -9.18 13.54 20.68
C SER A 414 -9.68 12.71 19.51
N LEU A 415 -9.10 11.52 19.28
CA LEU A 415 -9.57 10.55 18.30
C LEU A 415 -10.97 10.04 18.63
N VAL A 416 -11.26 9.82 19.90
CA VAL A 416 -12.59 9.36 20.36
C VAL A 416 -13.65 10.39 20.03
N HIS A 417 -13.39 11.67 20.31
CA HIS A 417 -14.33 12.74 19.97
C HIS A 417 -14.53 12.87 18.46
N ALA A 418 -13.43 12.83 17.70
CA ALA A 418 -13.49 12.89 16.25
C ALA A 418 -14.26 11.70 15.64
N TYR A 419 -14.13 10.50 16.23
CA TYR A 419 -14.89 9.32 15.80
C TYR A 419 -16.39 9.50 15.99
N TYR A 420 -16.84 9.96 17.16
CA TYR A 420 -18.28 10.22 17.37
C TYR A 420 -18.81 11.32 16.45
N SER A 421 -18.05 12.40 16.24
CA SER A 421 -18.44 13.43 15.27
C SER A 421 -18.55 12.88 13.84
N PHE A 422 -17.66 11.96 13.45
CA PHE A 422 -17.72 11.28 12.15
C PHE A 422 -18.98 10.39 12.03
N THR A 423 -19.30 9.59 13.06
CA THR A 423 -20.45 8.68 13.05
C THR A 423 -21.78 9.41 13.09
N ASP A 424 -21.86 10.57 13.78
CA ASP A 424 -23.06 11.40 13.83
C ASP A 424 -23.33 12.12 12.51
N THR A 425 -22.30 12.47 11.77
CA THR A 425 -22.41 13.10 10.44
C THR A 425 -22.76 12.08 9.34
N SER A 426 -22.52 10.80 9.59
CA SER A 426 -22.75 9.70 8.62
C SER A 426 -24.11 9.04 8.77
N LYS A 427 -24.91 9.43 9.77
CA LYS A 427 -26.32 9.09 9.96
C LYS A 427 -27.22 10.13 9.32
#